data_a96234e96ba55d4880edaf7937e8c4d7
#
_entry.id   a96234e96ba55d4880edaf7937e8c4d7
#
_cell.length_a   1.000
_cell.length_b   1.000
_cell.length_c   1.000
_cell.angle_alpha   90.00
_cell.angle_beta   90.00
_cell.angle_gamma   90.00
#
_symmetry.space_group_name_H-M   'P 1'
#
loop_
_entity.id
_entity.type
_entity.pdbx_description
1 polymer ?
#
loop_
_entity_poly.entity_id
_entity_poly.type
_entity_poly.pdbx_seq_one_letter_code
_entity_poly.pdbx_strand_id
1 'polypeptide(L)'
;TNSTQQIAYSYANIKIPDNVIWTVGLSYESNESLNANLNELNPKFGVQWAITDQVSLRAAAFKTVKRTLSFEQTIEPTQVAGFNQLTDYLDTTVVKNYGVALDARFSPQLFGGLEALRRDTDVPFGELSQPEFYEIVSNKEDLYSAYLYWLPNRNWALSASLRYEKFETDQDCALCLFFYPAELQTLSIPLSLQYFDPSGF
;
A
#
# COMPACT_ATOMS: atom_id res chain seq x y z
N THR A 1 -8.49 -15.15 -26.21
CA THR A 1 -7.47 -14.14 -25.83
C THR A 1 -6.43 -14.80 -24.95
N ASN A 2 -5.16 -14.88 -25.42
CA ASN A 2 -4.07 -15.40 -24.63
C ASN A 2 -3.38 -14.21 -23.94
N SER A 3 -3.20 -14.30 -22.63
CA SER A 3 -2.35 -13.39 -21.86
C SER A 3 -1.21 -14.19 -21.28
N THR A 4 0.01 -13.68 -21.36
CA THR A 4 1.19 -14.30 -20.77
C THR A 4 1.79 -13.37 -19.75
N GLN A 5 1.96 -13.86 -18.52
CA GLN A 5 2.57 -13.12 -17.43
C GLN A 5 3.78 -13.87 -16.88
N GLN A 6 4.90 -13.18 -16.72
CA GLN A 6 6.13 -13.71 -16.12
C GLN A 6 6.56 -12.81 -14.96
N ILE A 7 6.93 -13.41 -13.84
CA ILE A 7 7.33 -12.71 -12.63
C ILE A 7 8.58 -13.38 -12.06
N ALA A 8 9.58 -12.56 -11.72
CA ALA A 8 10.73 -12.97 -10.94
C ALA A 8 10.96 -11.97 -9.81
N TYR A 9 11.28 -12.42 -8.61
CA TYR A 9 11.55 -11.52 -7.49
C TYR A 9 12.64 -12.06 -6.54
N SER A 10 13.27 -11.14 -5.82
CA SER A 10 14.23 -11.45 -4.76
C SER A 10 14.14 -10.41 -3.66
N TYR A 11 14.27 -10.85 -2.40
CA TYR A 11 14.26 -10.00 -1.22
C TYR A 11 15.37 -10.39 -0.26
N ALA A 12 15.96 -9.39 0.39
CA ALA A 12 16.91 -9.55 1.47
C ALA A 12 16.49 -8.69 2.67
N ASN A 13 16.46 -9.29 3.85
CA ASN A 13 16.29 -8.58 5.11
C ASN A 13 17.63 -8.62 5.87
N ILE A 14 18.19 -7.44 6.11
CA ILE A 14 19.51 -7.26 6.73
C ILE A 14 19.31 -6.62 8.10
N LYS A 15 19.76 -7.28 9.15
CA LYS A 15 19.65 -6.81 10.53
C LYS A 15 20.99 -6.30 11.02
N ILE A 16 21.31 -5.05 10.71
CA ILE A 16 22.55 -4.37 11.12
C ILE A 16 22.25 -2.87 11.28
N PRO A 17 22.45 -2.27 12.47
CA PRO A 17 22.67 -2.88 13.79
C PRO A 17 21.46 -3.70 14.26
N ASP A 18 21.53 -4.35 15.41
CA ASP A 18 20.52 -5.28 15.93
C ASP A 18 19.10 -4.69 16.06
N ASN A 19 19.00 -3.38 16.23
CA ASN A 19 17.74 -2.66 16.34
C ASN A 19 17.21 -2.09 15.00
N VAL A 20 17.87 -2.40 13.86
CA VAL A 20 17.47 -1.94 12.53
C VAL A 20 17.35 -3.13 11.59
N ILE A 21 16.23 -3.21 10.88
CA ILE A 21 16.01 -4.16 9.79
C ILE A 21 15.88 -3.38 8.50
N TRP A 22 16.78 -3.63 7.56
CA TRP A 22 16.71 -3.13 6.19
C TRP A 22 16.07 -4.19 5.32
N THR A 23 15.08 -3.80 4.54
CA THR A 23 14.48 -4.63 3.48
C THR A 23 14.92 -4.08 2.13
N VAL A 24 15.58 -4.90 1.33
CA VAL A 24 15.92 -4.58 -0.06
C VAL A 24 15.31 -5.65 -0.94
N GLY A 25 14.53 -5.24 -1.92
CA GLY A 25 13.86 -6.14 -2.84
C GLY A 25 13.91 -5.63 -4.27
N LEU A 26 13.79 -6.56 -5.19
CA LEU A 26 13.65 -6.30 -6.61
C LEU A 26 12.69 -7.33 -7.19
N SER A 27 11.68 -6.89 -7.94
CA SER A 27 10.89 -7.76 -8.79
C SER A 27 10.91 -7.28 -10.24
N TYR A 28 10.84 -8.23 -11.16
CA TYR A 28 10.67 -7.99 -12.58
C TYR A 28 9.34 -8.61 -13.01
N GLU A 29 8.56 -7.85 -13.72
CA GLU A 29 7.26 -8.27 -14.25
C GLU A 29 7.20 -8.00 -15.75
N SER A 30 6.81 -9.03 -16.49
CA SER A 30 6.49 -8.95 -17.92
C SER A 30 5.06 -9.41 -18.11
N ASN A 31 4.22 -8.56 -18.69
CA ASN A 31 2.84 -8.89 -19.00
C ASN A 31 2.55 -8.53 -20.45
N GLU A 32 2.15 -9.53 -21.23
CA GLU A 32 1.64 -9.37 -22.58
C GLU A 32 0.14 -9.64 -22.58
N SER A 33 -0.67 -8.61 -22.71
CA SER A 33 -2.12 -8.69 -22.77
C SER A 33 -2.68 -7.75 -23.84
N LEU A 34 -3.99 -7.88 -24.15
CA LEU A 34 -4.67 -7.00 -25.11
C LEU A 34 -4.62 -5.51 -24.69
N ASN A 35 -4.55 -5.26 -23.38
CA ASN A 35 -4.69 -3.92 -22.84
C ASN A 35 -3.35 -3.28 -22.47
N ALA A 36 -2.28 -4.07 -22.34
CA ALA A 36 -0.96 -3.53 -22.04
C ALA A 36 0.15 -4.53 -22.35
N ASN A 37 1.24 -4.03 -22.94
CA ASN A 37 2.53 -4.71 -22.97
C ASN A 37 3.42 -4.02 -21.95
N LEU A 38 3.62 -4.66 -20.82
CA LEU A 38 4.32 -4.08 -19.69
C LEU A 38 5.56 -4.91 -19.37
N ASN A 39 6.72 -4.24 -19.31
CA ASN A 39 7.97 -4.81 -18.82
C ASN A 39 8.53 -3.87 -17.76
N GLU A 40 8.37 -4.24 -16.50
CA GLU A 40 8.66 -3.35 -15.38
C GLU A 40 9.63 -3.96 -14.39
N LEU A 41 10.62 -3.16 -14.00
CA LEU A 41 11.52 -3.44 -12.90
C LEU A 41 11.04 -2.66 -11.67
N ASN A 42 10.80 -3.37 -10.57
CA ASN A 42 10.17 -2.85 -9.38
C ASN A 42 11.12 -2.90 -8.18
N PRO A 43 11.94 -1.86 -7.96
CA PRO A 43 12.81 -1.77 -6.80
C PRO A 43 11.98 -1.56 -5.53
N LYS A 44 12.49 -2.11 -4.41
CA LYS A 44 11.86 -2.03 -3.10
C LYS A 44 12.90 -1.79 -2.03
N PHE A 45 12.67 -0.78 -1.23
CA PHE A 45 13.52 -0.42 -0.11
C PHE A 45 12.68 -0.12 1.11
N GLY A 46 13.08 -0.66 2.26
CA GLY A 46 12.40 -0.41 3.52
C GLY A 46 13.36 -0.42 4.70
N VAL A 47 12.98 0.27 5.76
CA VAL A 47 13.67 0.25 7.04
C VAL A 47 12.67 0.18 8.19
N GLN A 48 12.98 -0.65 9.15
CA GLN A 48 12.30 -0.73 10.44
C GLN A 48 13.35 -0.52 11.53
N TRP A 49 13.20 0.54 12.30
CA TRP A 49 14.15 0.91 13.35
C TRP A 49 13.46 0.95 14.70
N ALA A 50 13.83 0.03 15.58
CA ALA A 50 13.48 0.07 17.00
C ALA A 50 14.33 1.15 17.69
N ILE A 51 13.79 2.38 17.81
CA ILE A 51 14.47 3.51 18.46
C ILE A 51 14.64 3.20 19.94
N THR A 52 13.58 2.65 20.55
CA THR A 52 13.56 2.11 21.91
C THR A 52 12.74 0.81 21.93
N ASP A 53 12.67 0.14 23.08
CA ASP A 53 11.79 -1.03 23.27
C ASP A 53 10.29 -0.70 23.11
N GLN A 54 9.95 0.58 23.11
CA GLN A 54 8.57 1.07 23.07
C GLN A 54 8.23 1.87 21.83
N VAL A 55 9.23 2.34 21.07
CA VAL A 55 9.03 3.22 19.91
C VAL A 55 9.79 2.67 18.71
N SER A 56 9.11 2.51 17.60
CA SER A 56 9.68 2.12 16.32
C SER A 56 9.32 3.08 15.20
N LEU A 57 10.29 3.33 14.32
CA LEU A 57 10.12 4.07 13.08
C LEU A 57 10.16 3.08 11.92
N ARG A 58 9.23 3.24 10.98
CA ARG A 58 9.22 2.51 9.71
C ARG A 58 9.26 3.50 8.56
N ALA A 59 10.03 3.19 7.52
CA ALA A 59 9.98 3.94 6.27
C ALA A 59 10.13 2.98 5.09
N ALA A 60 9.49 3.28 3.97
CA ALA A 60 9.60 2.49 2.75
C ALA A 60 9.44 3.36 1.51
N ALA A 61 10.17 2.98 0.45
CA ALA A 61 9.99 3.47 -0.90
C ALA A 61 10.04 2.27 -1.85
N PHE A 62 8.94 2.03 -2.60
CA PHE A 62 8.88 0.86 -3.47
C PHE A 62 7.93 1.09 -4.64
N LYS A 63 8.22 0.38 -5.72
CA LYS A 63 7.39 0.31 -6.92
C LYS A 63 6.72 -1.06 -7.00
N THR A 64 5.47 -1.08 -7.45
CA THR A 64 4.69 -2.29 -7.72
C THR A 64 3.89 -2.12 -8.99
N VAL A 65 3.48 -3.24 -9.57
CA VAL A 65 2.51 -3.29 -10.65
C VAL A 65 1.30 -4.07 -10.16
N LYS A 66 0.10 -3.57 -10.42
CA LYS A 66 -1.13 -4.33 -10.16
C LYS A 66 -1.24 -5.47 -11.17
N ARG A 67 -1.34 -6.67 -10.65
CA ARG A 67 -1.38 -7.91 -11.44
C ARG A 67 -2.81 -8.35 -11.68
N THR A 68 -3.05 -8.93 -12.85
CA THR A 68 -4.23 -9.73 -13.10
C THR A 68 -4.07 -11.07 -12.36
N LEU A 69 -4.70 -11.20 -11.20
CA LEU A 69 -4.68 -12.44 -10.43
C LEU A 69 -5.85 -13.31 -10.86
N SER A 70 -5.56 -14.45 -11.52
CA SER A 70 -6.56 -15.47 -11.84
C SER A 70 -7.10 -16.16 -10.59
N PHE A 71 -6.33 -16.13 -9.50
CA PHE A 71 -6.66 -16.61 -8.16
C PHE A 71 -6.10 -15.58 -7.17
N GLU A 72 -6.78 -15.37 -6.04
CA GLU A 72 -6.38 -14.43 -4.98
C GLU A 72 -5.09 -14.87 -4.24
N GLN A 73 -4.08 -15.32 -4.96
CA GLN A 73 -2.82 -15.78 -4.39
C GLN A 73 -1.70 -14.78 -4.65
N THR A 74 -1.10 -14.33 -3.58
CA THR A 74 0.12 -13.52 -3.66
C THR A 74 1.34 -14.44 -3.62
N ILE A 75 2.20 -14.32 -4.62
CA ILE A 75 3.47 -15.07 -4.69
C ILE A 75 4.67 -14.27 -4.18
N GLU A 76 4.49 -12.99 -3.96
CA GLU A 76 5.49 -12.04 -3.47
C GLU A 76 5.14 -11.59 -2.04
N PRO A 77 6.11 -11.18 -1.20
CA PRO A 77 5.80 -10.61 0.11
C PRO A 77 4.74 -9.49 0.02
N THR A 78 3.77 -9.51 0.91
CA THR A 78 2.65 -8.55 0.88
C THR A 78 3.03 -7.16 1.37
N GLN A 79 4.18 -7.02 2.02
CA GLN A 79 4.62 -5.78 2.66
C GLN A 79 6.10 -5.50 2.47
N VAL A 80 6.45 -4.21 2.42
CA VAL A 80 7.81 -3.68 2.55
C VAL A 80 7.87 -2.83 3.81
N ALA A 81 8.64 -3.25 4.80
CA ALA A 81 8.77 -2.58 6.11
C ALA A 81 7.39 -2.26 6.77
N GLY A 82 6.40 -3.13 6.60
CA GLY A 82 5.05 -2.96 7.14
C GLY A 82 4.08 -2.15 6.27
N PHE A 83 4.52 -1.59 5.14
CA PHE A 83 3.63 -0.94 4.17
C PHE A 83 3.15 -1.95 3.13
N ASN A 84 1.84 -1.94 2.88
CA ASN A 84 1.19 -2.90 2.00
C ASN A 84 1.57 -2.64 0.52
N GLN A 85 1.95 -3.71 -0.20
CA GLN A 85 2.22 -3.69 -1.63
C GLN A 85 0.96 -3.96 -2.49
N LEU A 86 -0.09 -4.54 -1.89
CA LEU A 86 -1.31 -4.86 -2.60
C LEU A 86 -2.17 -3.62 -2.77
N THR A 87 -2.73 -3.44 -3.95
CA THR A 87 -3.57 -2.29 -4.31
C THR A 87 -4.79 -2.76 -5.09
N ASP A 88 -5.90 -2.04 -4.96
CA ASP A 88 -7.18 -2.31 -5.64
C ASP A 88 -7.35 -1.45 -6.90
N TYR A 89 -6.26 -1.16 -7.60
CA TYR A 89 -6.30 -0.45 -8.88
C TYR A 89 -6.65 -1.38 -10.05
N LEU A 90 -6.84 -0.80 -11.22
CA LEU A 90 -6.97 -1.54 -12.47
C LEU A 90 -5.69 -2.35 -12.75
N ASP A 91 -5.84 -3.47 -13.44
CA ASP A 91 -4.70 -4.30 -13.85
C ASP A 91 -3.69 -3.51 -14.66
N THR A 92 -2.42 -3.85 -14.50
CA THR A 92 -1.27 -3.18 -15.13
C THR A 92 -0.99 -1.74 -14.64
N THR A 93 -1.70 -1.27 -13.62
CA THR A 93 -1.38 0.01 -12.96
C THR A 93 -0.01 -0.08 -12.30
N VAL A 94 0.85 0.88 -12.61
CA VAL A 94 2.14 1.07 -11.94
C VAL A 94 1.95 1.96 -10.73
N VAL A 95 2.44 1.53 -9.56
CA VAL A 95 2.27 2.25 -8.29
C VAL A 95 3.64 2.47 -7.65
N LYS A 96 3.96 3.73 -7.36
CA LYS A 96 5.13 4.11 -6.57
C LYS A 96 4.66 4.54 -5.19
N ASN A 97 5.16 3.87 -4.15
CA ASN A 97 4.76 4.09 -2.77
C ASN A 97 5.91 4.69 -1.97
N TYR A 98 5.58 5.67 -1.14
CA TYR A 98 6.50 6.32 -0.20
C TYR A 98 5.81 6.43 1.14
N GLY A 99 6.31 5.72 2.14
CA GLY A 99 5.68 5.66 3.46
C GLY A 99 6.65 5.95 4.59
N VAL A 100 6.13 6.58 5.65
CA VAL A 100 6.79 6.72 6.94
C VAL A 100 5.76 6.51 8.05
N ALA A 101 6.15 5.80 9.11
CA ALA A 101 5.28 5.54 10.25
C ALA A 101 6.09 5.53 11.56
N LEU A 102 5.45 6.00 12.60
CA LEU A 102 5.94 5.95 13.98
C LEU A 102 4.94 5.17 14.82
N ASP A 103 5.36 4.05 15.36
CA ASP A 103 4.55 3.19 16.23
C ASP A 103 5.07 3.27 17.66
N ALA A 104 4.16 3.39 18.63
CA ALA A 104 4.51 3.50 20.04
C ALA A 104 3.65 2.60 20.92
N ARG A 105 4.29 1.98 21.91
CA ARG A 105 3.65 1.24 22.99
C ARG A 105 3.73 2.07 24.27
N PHE A 106 2.67 2.80 24.60
CA PHE A 106 2.61 3.67 25.77
C PHE A 106 2.53 2.89 27.10
N SER A 107 1.88 1.70 27.04
CA SER A 107 1.80 0.75 28.14
C SER A 107 1.60 -0.68 27.59
N PRO A 108 1.61 -1.72 28.43
CA PRO A 108 1.27 -3.09 27.98
C PRO A 108 -0.14 -3.21 27.36
N GLN A 109 -1.01 -2.23 27.60
CA GLN A 109 -2.42 -2.22 27.18
C GLN A 109 -2.76 -1.11 26.20
N LEU A 110 -1.83 -0.17 25.92
CA LEU A 110 -2.09 0.99 25.08
C LEU A 110 -1.03 1.14 24.00
N PHE A 111 -1.46 1.07 22.77
CA PHE A 111 -0.64 1.16 21.56
C PHE A 111 -1.20 2.25 20.64
N GLY A 112 -0.35 2.91 19.91
CA GLY A 112 -0.78 3.89 18.93
C GLY A 112 0.33 4.23 17.95
N GLY A 113 -0.03 4.96 16.90
CA GLY A 113 0.94 5.36 15.89
C GLY A 113 0.40 6.39 14.94
N LEU A 114 1.33 6.90 14.14
CA LEU A 114 1.09 7.84 13.05
C LEU A 114 1.69 7.25 11.78
N GLU A 115 0.98 7.38 10.67
CA GLU A 115 1.46 6.95 9.36
C GLU A 115 1.16 8.02 8.32
N ALA A 116 2.12 8.27 7.45
CA ALA A 116 1.95 9.06 6.24
C ALA A 116 2.40 8.20 5.05
N LEU A 117 1.54 8.08 4.05
CA LEU A 117 1.77 7.32 2.83
C LEU A 117 1.41 8.19 1.63
N ARG A 118 2.30 8.25 0.65
CA ARG A 118 2.05 8.81 -0.66
C ARG A 118 2.14 7.73 -1.72
N ARG A 119 1.20 7.75 -2.65
CA ARG A 119 1.17 6.90 -3.84
C ARG A 119 1.10 7.76 -5.09
N ASP A 120 2.02 7.52 -6.00
CA ASP A 120 1.94 8.03 -7.36
C ASP A 120 1.57 6.84 -8.26
N THR A 121 0.45 6.92 -8.99
CA THR A 121 -0.09 5.83 -9.80
C THR A 121 -0.18 6.23 -11.26
N ASP A 122 0.24 5.32 -12.13
CA ASP A 122 0.10 5.43 -13.59
C ASP A 122 -0.89 4.35 -14.04
N VAL A 123 -2.13 4.74 -14.31
CA VAL A 123 -3.25 3.84 -14.64
C VAL A 123 -3.45 3.81 -16.15
N PRO A 124 -3.29 2.65 -16.83
CA PRO A 124 -3.60 2.52 -18.24
C PRO A 124 -5.11 2.54 -18.45
N PHE A 125 -5.57 3.38 -19.37
CA PHE A 125 -6.97 3.51 -19.73
C PHE A 125 -7.16 3.26 -21.21
N GLY A 126 -8.16 2.43 -21.58
CA GLY A 126 -8.44 2.05 -22.96
C GLY A 126 -7.80 0.74 -23.40
N GLU A 127 -7.78 0.48 -24.70
CA GLU A 127 -7.20 -0.73 -25.32
C GLU A 127 -6.03 -0.36 -26.24
N LEU A 128 -4.92 -1.09 -26.15
CA LEU A 128 -3.77 -0.91 -27.05
C LEU A 128 -4.11 -1.13 -28.53
N SER A 129 -5.15 -1.92 -28.82
CA SER A 129 -5.67 -2.13 -30.18
C SER A 129 -6.33 -0.89 -30.77
N GLN A 130 -6.68 0.07 -29.93
CA GLN A 130 -7.29 1.35 -30.28
C GLN A 130 -6.46 2.51 -29.69
N PRO A 131 -5.29 2.82 -30.27
CA PRO A 131 -4.36 3.80 -29.68
C PRO A 131 -4.93 5.21 -29.58
N GLU A 132 -5.98 5.55 -30.33
CA GLU A 132 -6.70 6.81 -30.24
C GLU A 132 -7.46 6.97 -28.90
N PHE A 133 -7.74 5.85 -28.21
CA PHE A 133 -8.45 5.80 -26.93
C PHE A 133 -7.57 5.25 -25.80
N TYR A 134 -6.26 5.03 -26.03
CA TYR A 134 -5.34 4.56 -25.01
C TYR A 134 -4.61 5.74 -24.38
N GLU A 135 -4.76 5.89 -23.09
CA GLU A 135 -4.16 6.97 -22.31
C GLU A 135 -3.61 6.43 -20.99
N ILE A 136 -2.54 7.01 -20.49
CA ILE A 136 -2.02 6.73 -19.12
C ILE A 136 -2.43 7.89 -18.24
N VAL A 137 -3.21 7.59 -17.22
CA VAL A 137 -3.72 8.55 -16.24
C VAL A 137 -2.85 8.51 -15.01
N SER A 138 -2.19 9.62 -14.70
CA SER A 138 -1.39 9.75 -13.50
C SER A 138 -2.24 10.33 -12.36
N ASN A 139 -2.24 9.63 -11.22
CA ASN A 139 -2.92 10.08 -10.01
C ASN A 139 -1.94 10.16 -8.84
N LYS A 140 -2.28 10.98 -7.86
CA LYS A 140 -1.56 11.12 -6.60
C LYS A 140 -2.52 10.89 -5.44
N GLU A 141 -2.09 10.08 -4.49
CA GLU A 141 -2.82 9.84 -3.25
C GLU A 141 -1.92 10.14 -2.05
N ASP A 142 -2.36 11.03 -1.19
CA ASP A 142 -1.75 11.29 0.10
C ASP A 142 -2.67 10.75 1.20
N LEU A 143 -2.16 9.83 2.01
CA LEU A 143 -2.86 9.19 3.12
C LEU A 143 -2.14 9.52 4.42
N TYR A 144 -2.84 10.13 5.36
CA TYR A 144 -2.37 10.37 6.72
C TYR A 144 -3.28 9.66 7.70
N SER A 145 -2.70 8.86 8.58
CA SER A 145 -3.46 8.16 9.60
C SER A 145 -2.84 8.27 10.99
N ALA A 146 -3.71 8.31 11.99
CA ALA A 146 -3.36 8.13 13.40
C ALA A 146 -4.25 7.03 13.96
N TYR A 147 -3.70 6.19 14.83
CA TYR A 147 -4.47 5.11 15.43
C TYR A 147 -4.13 4.92 16.90
N LEU A 148 -5.09 4.42 17.65
CA LEU A 148 -4.96 4.06 19.05
C LEU A 148 -5.71 2.76 19.32
N TYR A 149 -5.02 1.82 19.97
CA TYR A 149 -5.59 0.57 20.46
C TYR A 149 -5.45 0.52 21.96
N TRP A 150 -6.56 0.28 22.66
CA TRP A 150 -6.60 0.15 24.11
C TRP A 150 -7.25 -1.15 24.55
N LEU A 151 -6.52 -1.92 25.35
CA LEU A 151 -6.91 -3.21 25.91
C LEU A 151 -7.04 -3.06 27.43
N PRO A 152 -8.12 -2.45 27.96
CA PRO A 152 -8.24 -2.16 29.40
C PRO A 152 -8.19 -3.41 30.26
N ASN A 153 -8.65 -4.53 29.73
CA ASN A 153 -8.57 -5.86 30.36
C ASN A 153 -8.65 -6.95 29.28
N ARG A 154 -8.70 -8.23 29.70
CA ARG A 154 -8.70 -9.39 28.80
C ARG A 154 -9.97 -9.54 27.95
N ASN A 155 -11.05 -8.87 28.34
CA ASN A 155 -12.36 -9.02 27.71
C ASN A 155 -12.71 -7.88 26.74
N TRP A 156 -12.02 -6.76 26.80
CA TRP A 156 -12.35 -5.58 26.03
C TRP A 156 -11.18 -5.14 25.17
N ALA A 157 -11.48 -4.84 23.91
CA ALA A 157 -10.57 -4.17 23.00
C ALA A 157 -11.28 -2.95 22.38
N LEU A 158 -10.65 -1.79 22.48
CA LEU A 158 -11.11 -0.56 21.88
C LEU A 158 -10.09 -0.11 20.83
N SER A 159 -10.58 0.34 19.68
CA SER A 159 -9.74 1.01 18.70
C SER A 159 -10.40 2.30 18.22
N ALA A 160 -9.56 3.30 18.00
CA ALA A 160 -9.93 4.54 17.36
C ALA A 160 -8.87 4.87 16.30
N SER A 161 -9.29 5.31 15.14
CA SER A 161 -8.36 5.84 14.14
C SER A 161 -8.91 7.13 13.53
N LEU A 162 -8.00 7.97 13.05
CA LEU A 162 -8.26 9.14 12.24
C LEU A 162 -7.55 8.93 10.92
N ARG A 163 -8.26 9.03 9.81
CA ARG A 163 -7.69 8.88 8.48
C ARG A 163 -8.11 10.06 7.61
N TYR A 164 -7.13 10.73 7.04
CA TYR A 164 -7.31 11.74 6.02
C TYR A 164 -6.69 11.27 4.72
N GLU A 165 -7.46 11.28 3.66
CA GLU A 165 -7.08 10.86 2.31
C GLU A 165 -7.31 12.01 1.35
N LYS A 166 -6.29 12.31 0.53
CA LYS A 166 -6.38 13.24 -0.57
C LYS A 166 -6.00 12.53 -1.87
N PHE A 167 -6.91 12.53 -2.82
CA PHE A 167 -6.71 11.99 -4.17
C PHE A 167 -6.73 13.14 -5.17
N GLU A 168 -5.77 13.16 -6.09
CA GLU A 168 -5.66 14.13 -7.18
C GLU A 168 -5.40 13.38 -8.49
N THR A 169 -6.18 13.70 -9.52
CA THR A 169 -6.00 13.17 -10.89
C THR A 169 -5.36 14.24 -11.76
N ASP A 170 -4.45 13.84 -12.65
CA ASP A 170 -3.93 14.71 -13.70
C ASP A 170 -5.06 15.13 -14.64
N GLN A 171 -5.27 16.43 -14.79
CA GLN A 171 -6.41 17.00 -15.51
C GLN A 171 -6.25 17.01 -17.05
N ASP A 172 -5.07 16.64 -17.56
CA ASP A 172 -4.81 16.63 -19.00
C ASP A 172 -5.46 15.45 -19.74
N CYS A 173 -6.12 14.53 -19.00
CA CYS A 173 -6.84 13.40 -19.55
C CYS A 173 -8.27 13.76 -19.93
N ALA A 174 -8.57 13.91 -21.22
CA ALA A 174 -9.90 14.26 -21.72
C ALA A 174 -10.97 13.19 -21.41
N LEU A 175 -10.59 11.91 -21.31
CA LEU A 175 -11.50 10.80 -20.97
C LEU A 175 -11.71 10.66 -19.46
N CYS A 176 -10.75 11.10 -18.64
CA CYS A 176 -10.80 10.93 -17.18
C CYS A 176 -11.86 11.82 -16.51
N LEU A 177 -12.19 12.97 -17.09
CA LEU A 177 -13.19 13.90 -16.57
C LEU A 177 -14.59 13.26 -16.41
N PHE A 178 -14.85 12.13 -17.08
CA PHE A 178 -16.11 11.40 -16.94
C PHE A 178 -16.11 10.34 -15.84
N PHE A 179 -14.92 9.91 -15.36
CA PHE A 179 -14.81 8.73 -14.48
C PHE A 179 -14.14 9.03 -13.13
N TYR A 180 -13.30 10.06 -13.04
CA TYR A 180 -12.58 10.41 -11.83
C TYR A 180 -12.80 11.86 -11.43
N PRO A 181 -13.05 12.16 -10.15
CA PRO A 181 -13.00 13.52 -9.66
C PRO A 181 -11.58 14.07 -9.78
N ALA A 182 -11.41 15.33 -10.18
CA ALA A 182 -10.11 15.97 -10.27
C ALA A 182 -9.39 16.00 -8.91
N GLU A 183 -10.15 16.16 -7.85
CA GLU A 183 -9.69 16.12 -6.47
C GLU A 183 -10.79 15.52 -5.56
N LEU A 184 -10.40 14.63 -4.66
CA LEU A 184 -11.27 14.08 -3.64
C LEU A 184 -10.54 14.12 -2.29
N GLN A 185 -11.20 14.64 -1.27
CA GLN A 185 -10.69 14.63 0.11
C GLN A 185 -11.68 13.88 0.99
N THR A 186 -11.18 12.97 1.80
CA THR A 186 -11.98 12.16 2.71
C THR A 186 -11.38 12.19 4.10
N LEU A 187 -12.20 12.48 5.10
CA LEU A 187 -11.85 12.35 6.51
C LEU A 187 -12.73 11.27 7.12
N SER A 188 -12.11 10.26 7.73
CA SER A 188 -12.83 9.18 8.41
C SER A 188 -12.32 8.95 9.82
N ILE A 189 -13.23 8.62 10.75
CA ILE A 189 -12.93 8.37 12.16
C ILE A 189 -13.58 7.03 12.56
N PRO A 190 -13.03 5.88 12.13
CA PRO A 190 -13.54 4.58 12.55
C PRO A 190 -13.25 4.33 14.03
N LEU A 191 -14.31 3.90 14.73
CA LEU A 191 -14.27 3.49 16.13
C LEU A 191 -14.73 2.04 16.21
N SER A 192 -14.05 1.22 17.01
CA SER A 192 -14.43 -0.15 17.26
C SER A 192 -14.37 -0.46 18.75
N LEU A 193 -15.37 -1.20 19.22
CA LEU A 193 -15.43 -1.77 20.56
C LEU A 193 -15.73 -3.26 20.41
N GLN A 194 -14.86 -4.10 20.95
CA GLN A 194 -14.99 -5.55 20.93
C GLN A 194 -15.02 -6.11 22.35
N TYR A 195 -15.94 -7.01 22.59
CA TYR A 195 -16.01 -7.78 23.82
C TYR A 195 -15.73 -9.25 23.54
N PHE A 196 -14.84 -9.83 24.34
CA PHE A 196 -14.49 -11.24 24.29
C PHE A 196 -15.05 -11.94 25.53
N ASP A 197 -16.05 -12.79 25.33
CA ASP A 197 -16.63 -13.55 26.43
C ASP A 197 -15.65 -14.62 26.92
N PRO A 198 -15.42 -14.76 28.25
CA PRO A 198 -14.53 -15.78 28.80
C PRO A 198 -14.97 -17.22 28.49
N SER A 199 -16.26 -17.45 28.18
CA SER A 199 -16.79 -18.76 27.80
C SER A 199 -16.47 -19.16 26.36
N GLY A 200 -15.92 -18.24 25.55
CA GLY A 200 -15.57 -18.50 24.16
C GLY A 200 -16.74 -18.40 23.17
N PHE A 201 -17.87 -17.80 23.56
CA PHE A 201 -19.01 -17.48 22.70
C PHE A 201 -19.03 -16.01 22.30
#